data_2fa0bb3d3fe2137b9f86ee133cadf3b6
#
_entry.id   2fa0bb3d3fe2137b9f86ee133cadf3b6
#
_cell.length_a   1.000
_cell.length_b   1.000
_cell.length_c   1.000
_cell.angle_alpha   90.00
_cell.angle_beta   90.00
_cell.angle_gamma   90.00
#
_symmetry.space_group_name_H-M   'P 1'
#
loop_
_entity.id
_entity.type
_entity.pdbx_description
1 polymer ?
#
loop_
_entity_poly.entity_id
_entity_poly.type
_entity_poly.pdbx_seq_one_letter_code
_entity_poly.pdbx_strand_id
1 'polypeptide(L)'
;PVKEDLTDKSPVPRKVLSTCEMNLEVSYRDQVELYEGVSLNQSSASFITKVLAKSELVDVAADEPKDAVNPLSVFTAEADAEKAIVFLAGGSDGGKKGITDDVFMGTDGGPGKRTGLAAFKELNNVSIMAIPGVTSPAVQLALVAHCTNTGASFAVLDVPQHLTKPQDVLAHREKIDSDYAAMYHPWIQIYDALNKKPAYIPPSGAVCGIYARSDVERGVHKAPANEVVYNCIGLSCLYNKAEQDILNPAGVNLIRALPGQGIRVWGARTCSSNSLWKYVNVRRLFIYLEESIKSQTNWAVFEPNDEMLWARVGRTIRAFLRDMWRSGALVGNTEDQAFYVNIGRDTMSQSDILNGRLICEIGVAPSRPAEFVIFRITQFMEES
;
A
#
# COMPACT_ATOMS: atom_id res chain seq x y z
N PRO A 1 46.09 -0.80 35.26
CA PRO A 1 46.90 0.26 35.85
C PRO A 1 47.06 0.02 37.35
N VAL A 2 48.30 0.07 37.83
CA VAL A 2 48.61 -0.04 39.25
C VAL A 2 48.51 1.36 39.82
N LYS A 3 47.54 1.60 40.74
CA LYS A 3 47.50 2.83 41.53
C LYS A 3 48.17 2.57 42.86
N GLU A 4 49.13 3.39 43.23
CA GLU A 4 49.67 3.41 44.58
C GLU A 4 48.64 4.11 45.51
N ASP A 5 48.35 3.43 46.62
CA ASP A 5 47.51 4.01 47.69
C ASP A 5 48.44 4.85 48.60
N LEU A 6 48.37 6.15 48.47
CA LEU A 6 49.18 7.12 49.20
C LEU A 6 48.86 7.21 50.70
N THR A 7 47.86 6.44 51.20
CA THR A 7 47.44 6.44 52.61
C THR A 7 48.11 5.32 53.44
N ASP A 8 48.71 4.33 52.80
CA ASP A 8 49.39 3.23 53.46
C ASP A 8 50.92 3.38 53.32
N LYS A 9 51.66 3.39 54.41
CA LYS A 9 53.12 3.60 54.44
C LYS A 9 53.95 2.47 53.84
N SER A 10 53.28 1.46 53.24
CA SER A 10 53.93 0.42 52.46
C SER A 10 53.31 0.39 51.08
N PRO A 11 54.03 0.68 49.99
CA PRO A 11 53.53 0.62 48.65
C PRO A 11 53.34 -0.84 48.25
N VAL A 12 52.13 -1.36 48.50
CA VAL A 12 51.69 -2.64 47.94
C VAL A 12 50.94 -2.36 46.63
N PRO A 13 51.47 -2.79 45.49
CA PRO A 13 50.81 -2.61 44.23
C PRO A 13 49.49 -3.37 44.25
N ARG A 14 48.33 -2.62 44.24
CA ARG A 14 47.01 -3.20 44.14
C ARG A 14 46.64 -3.38 42.68
N LYS A 15 46.29 -4.60 42.30
CA LYS A 15 45.66 -4.85 40.99
C LYS A 15 44.24 -4.38 41.04
N VAL A 16 43.89 -3.40 40.22
CA VAL A 16 42.51 -2.93 40.03
C VAL A 16 41.96 -3.64 38.79
N LEU A 17 40.86 -4.37 38.97
CA LEU A 17 40.07 -4.91 37.86
C LEU A 17 39.06 -3.85 37.44
N SER A 18 39.08 -3.50 36.17
CA SER A 18 38.08 -2.63 35.55
C SER A 18 37.43 -3.32 34.36
N THR A 19 36.15 -3.06 34.15
CA THR A 19 35.48 -3.48 32.93
C THR A 19 36.03 -2.68 31.74
N CYS A 20 36.16 -3.35 30.59
CA CYS A 20 36.57 -2.71 29.36
C CYS A 20 35.33 -2.58 28.46
N GLU A 21 34.85 -1.37 28.33
CA GLU A 21 33.70 -1.00 27.52
C GLU A 21 34.13 0.05 26.51
N MET A 22 33.42 0.15 25.40
CA MET A 22 33.70 1.12 24.33
C MET A 22 32.49 1.95 24.02
N ASN A 23 32.71 3.15 23.54
CA ASN A 23 31.67 3.93 22.87
C ASN A 23 31.76 3.69 21.37
N LEU A 24 30.65 3.40 20.72
CA LEU A 24 30.57 3.14 19.30
C LEU A 24 29.74 4.24 18.64
N GLU A 25 30.36 4.92 17.68
CA GLU A 25 29.64 5.85 16.80
C GLU A 25 29.50 5.21 15.43
N VAL A 26 28.27 5.11 14.94
CA VAL A 26 27.92 4.65 13.59
C VAL A 26 27.44 5.82 12.81
N SER A 27 28.10 6.13 11.69
CA SER A 27 27.71 7.26 10.84
C SER A 27 27.52 6.85 9.38
N TYR A 28 26.44 7.31 8.76
CA TYR A 28 26.18 7.14 7.34
C TYR A 28 25.49 8.39 6.79
N ARG A 29 26.14 9.09 5.86
CA ARG A 29 25.68 10.40 5.33
C ARG A 29 25.45 11.39 6.47
N ASP A 30 24.18 11.85 6.65
CA ASP A 30 23.79 12.83 7.66
C ASP A 30 23.24 12.19 8.95
N GLN A 31 23.21 10.85 9.02
CA GLN A 31 22.73 10.10 10.18
C GLN A 31 23.92 9.65 11.03
N VAL A 32 23.81 9.86 12.35
CA VAL A 32 24.79 9.45 13.34
C VAL A 32 24.08 8.78 14.50
N GLU A 33 24.50 7.59 14.85
CA GLU A 33 24.04 6.86 16.03
C GLU A 33 25.19 6.70 17.01
N LEU A 34 24.96 7.01 18.29
CA LEU A 34 25.97 6.88 19.36
C LEU A 34 25.49 5.86 20.38
N TYR A 35 26.37 4.88 20.65
CA TYR A 35 26.16 3.83 21.62
C TYR A 35 27.28 3.86 22.68
N GLU A 36 26.90 4.15 23.92
CA GLU A 36 27.85 4.26 25.04
C GLU A 36 27.90 2.96 25.85
N GLY A 37 29.07 2.63 26.37
CA GLY A 37 29.26 1.50 27.28
C GLY A 37 29.05 0.13 26.63
N VAL A 38 29.35 -0.01 25.34
CA VAL A 38 29.19 -1.27 24.60
C VAL A 38 30.25 -2.28 25.00
N SER A 39 29.84 -3.50 25.32
CA SER A 39 30.66 -4.61 25.75
C SER A 39 30.78 -5.68 24.67
N LEU A 40 31.95 -6.28 24.51
CA LEU A 40 32.15 -7.49 23.70
C LEU A 40 31.96 -8.79 24.50
N ASN A 41 31.57 -8.70 25.78
CA ASN A 41 31.24 -9.87 26.59
C ASN A 41 29.79 -10.29 26.37
N GLN A 42 29.55 -11.50 25.84
CA GLN A 42 28.24 -12.06 25.55
C GLN A 42 27.31 -12.11 26.77
N SER A 43 27.85 -12.27 27.98
CA SER A 43 27.08 -12.28 29.23
C SER A 43 26.65 -10.89 29.69
N SER A 44 27.18 -9.83 29.10
CA SER A 44 26.82 -8.45 29.44
C SER A 44 25.44 -8.09 28.92
N ALA A 45 24.72 -7.25 29.69
CA ALA A 45 23.51 -6.60 29.22
C ALA A 45 23.80 -5.63 28.06
N SER A 46 24.99 -5.02 28.07
CA SER A 46 25.49 -4.10 27.04
C SER A 46 26.23 -4.81 25.89
N PHE A 47 25.98 -6.10 25.66
CA PHE A 47 26.66 -6.83 24.58
C PHE A 47 26.35 -6.22 23.23
N ILE A 48 27.33 -6.07 22.37
CA ILE A 48 27.25 -5.34 21.09
C ILE A 48 26.06 -5.70 20.23
N THR A 49 25.75 -6.99 20.06
CA THR A 49 24.58 -7.42 19.24
C THR A 49 23.25 -7.02 19.87
N LYS A 50 23.14 -6.98 21.19
CA LYS A 50 21.93 -6.55 21.90
C LYS A 50 21.73 -5.04 21.81
N VAL A 51 22.81 -4.28 21.92
CA VAL A 51 22.78 -2.81 21.86
C VAL A 51 22.48 -2.36 20.44
N LEU A 52 23.17 -2.93 19.45
CA LEU A 52 23.01 -2.58 18.04
C LEU A 52 21.78 -3.21 17.37
N ALA A 53 21.04 -4.09 18.03
CA ALA A 53 19.72 -4.55 17.55
C ALA A 53 18.70 -3.41 17.38
N LYS A 54 18.99 -2.21 17.89
CA LYS A 54 18.17 -1.00 17.74
C LYS A 54 18.69 -0.07 16.65
N SER A 55 19.83 -0.39 16.02
CA SER A 55 20.43 0.43 14.97
C SER A 55 19.56 0.35 13.71
N GLU A 56 19.39 1.51 13.05
CA GLU A 56 18.79 1.60 11.71
C GLU A 56 19.87 1.56 10.61
N LEU A 57 21.17 1.70 10.98
CA LEU A 57 22.26 1.83 10.02
C LEU A 57 23.06 0.54 9.84
N VAL A 58 23.17 -0.28 10.89
CA VAL A 58 24.00 -1.50 10.85
C VAL A 58 23.31 -2.67 11.55
N ASP A 59 23.54 -3.86 11.02
CA ASP A 59 23.23 -5.11 11.68
C ASP A 59 24.55 -5.82 12.05
N VAL A 60 24.64 -6.38 13.27
CA VAL A 60 25.87 -6.97 13.80
C VAL A 60 25.66 -8.46 14.03
N ALA A 61 26.35 -9.27 13.25
CA ALA A 61 26.54 -10.69 13.54
C ALA A 61 27.84 -10.85 14.34
N ALA A 62 27.73 -11.47 15.52
CA ALA A 62 28.94 -11.86 16.28
C ALA A 62 29.21 -13.35 16.00
N ASP A 63 30.33 -13.63 15.41
CA ASP A 63 30.89 -14.99 15.45
C ASP A 63 31.24 -15.33 16.91
N GLU A 64 30.90 -16.53 17.36
CA GLU A 64 31.20 -16.95 18.74
C GLU A 64 32.71 -16.92 18.98
N PRO A 65 33.23 -15.95 19.75
CA PRO A 65 34.66 -15.98 20.10
C PRO A 65 34.88 -17.10 21.10
N LYS A 66 35.84 -17.97 20.81
CA LYS A 66 36.22 -19.07 21.69
C LYS A 66 36.89 -18.59 22.99
N ASP A 67 37.36 -17.34 23.03
CA ASP A 67 38.03 -16.71 24.16
C ASP A 67 37.55 -15.29 24.42
N ALA A 68 37.71 -14.78 25.63
CA ALA A 68 37.39 -13.41 26.00
C ALA A 68 38.16 -12.40 25.12
N VAL A 69 37.50 -11.70 24.25
CA VAL A 69 38.11 -10.74 23.34
C VAL A 69 38.31 -9.42 24.07
N ASN A 70 39.58 -8.97 24.11
CA ASN A 70 39.88 -7.60 24.55
C ASN A 70 39.49 -6.62 23.44
N PRO A 71 38.59 -5.65 23.68
CA PRO A 71 38.21 -4.65 22.68
C PRO A 71 39.41 -3.95 22.03
N LEU A 72 40.47 -3.69 22.79
CA LEU A 72 41.70 -3.09 22.29
C LEU A 72 42.46 -3.98 21.28
N SER A 73 42.24 -5.30 21.29
CA SER A 73 42.88 -6.20 20.33
C SER A 73 42.16 -6.30 19.00
N VAL A 74 40.87 -5.92 18.96
CA VAL A 74 40.07 -5.91 17.74
C VAL A 74 40.39 -4.66 16.91
N PHE A 75 40.73 -3.57 17.57
CA PHE A 75 41.04 -2.29 16.94
C PHE A 75 42.57 -2.06 16.97
N THR A 76 43.33 -3.07 16.56
CA THR A 76 44.78 -2.95 16.41
C THR A 76 45.10 -2.17 15.14
N ALA A 77 45.07 -0.87 15.21
CA ALA A 77 45.80 -0.09 14.23
C ALA A 77 46.18 1.24 14.86
N GLU A 78 47.48 1.44 14.86
CA GLU A 78 48.14 2.73 14.84
C GLU A 78 47.79 3.75 15.95
N ALA A 79 48.70 3.87 16.86
CA ALA A 79 49.16 5.02 17.66
C ALA A 79 48.16 5.86 18.49
N ASP A 80 46.89 5.98 18.20
CA ASP A 80 45.90 6.66 19.04
C ASP A 80 44.74 5.71 19.41
N ALA A 81 44.92 4.98 20.51
CA ALA A 81 43.96 4.00 21.03
C ALA A 81 42.64 4.62 21.53
N GLU A 82 42.43 5.90 21.37
CA GLU A 82 41.21 6.58 21.81
C GLU A 82 40.09 6.64 20.72
N LYS A 83 40.45 6.53 19.43
CA LYS A 83 39.46 6.49 18.33
C LYS A 83 39.98 5.61 17.19
N ALA A 84 39.38 4.46 17.02
CA ALA A 84 39.58 3.64 15.82
C ALA A 84 38.40 3.89 14.84
N ILE A 85 38.71 4.31 13.63
CA ILE A 85 37.69 4.49 12.56
C ILE A 85 37.76 3.28 11.63
N VAL A 86 36.64 2.56 11.50
CA VAL A 86 36.51 1.42 10.60
C VAL A 86 35.53 1.77 9.50
N PHE A 87 35.98 1.75 8.24
CA PHE A 87 35.11 1.92 7.10
C PHE A 87 34.57 0.56 6.66
N LEU A 88 33.24 0.43 6.59
CA LEU A 88 32.61 -0.74 6.02
C LEU A 88 32.84 -0.76 4.52
N ALA A 89 33.21 -1.91 3.96
CA ALA A 89 33.47 -2.11 2.53
C ALA A 89 32.77 -3.36 2.02
N GLY A 90 32.64 -3.46 0.69
CA GLY A 90 32.02 -4.63 0.04
C GLY A 90 30.50 -4.61 0.00
N GLY A 91 29.86 -3.53 0.46
CA GLY A 91 28.44 -3.33 0.29
C GLY A 91 28.04 -3.12 -1.18
N SER A 92 26.83 -3.49 -1.52
CA SER A 92 26.23 -3.22 -2.84
C SER A 92 24.78 -2.78 -2.66
N ASP A 93 24.30 -1.87 -3.52
CA ASP A 93 22.92 -1.37 -3.53
C ASP A 93 21.88 -2.42 -3.98
N GLY A 94 22.20 -3.71 -3.86
CA GLY A 94 21.33 -4.79 -4.30
C GLY A 94 20.90 -4.60 -5.75
N GLY A 95 21.77 -4.80 -6.72
CA GLY A 95 21.48 -4.54 -8.12
C GLY A 95 20.19 -5.23 -8.61
N LYS A 96 19.59 -4.74 -9.69
CA LYS A 96 18.34 -5.25 -10.31
C LYS A 96 18.24 -6.77 -10.46
N LYS A 97 19.35 -7.49 -10.39
CA LYS A 97 19.41 -8.96 -10.44
C LYS A 97 18.91 -9.66 -9.17
N GLY A 98 18.80 -8.96 -8.03
CA GLY A 98 18.34 -9.53 -6.76
C GLY A 98 16.84 -9.44 -6.53
N ILE A 99 16.12 -8.62 -7.31
CA ILE A 99 14.67 -8.42 -7.15
C ILE A 99 13.95 -9.16 -8.25
N THR A 100 13.53 -10.39 -7.95
CA THR A 100 12.74 -11.25 -8.86
C THR A 100 11.25 -11.13 -8.55
N ASP A 101 10.40 -11.67 -9.42
CA ASP A 101 8.95 -11.75 -9.19
C ASP A 101 8.60 -12.44 -7.88
N ASP A 102 9.37 -13.46 -7.48
CA ASP A 102 9.17 -14.20 -6.22
C ASP A 102 9.37 -13.32 -4.98
N VAL A 103 10.29 -12.35 -5.04
CA VAL A 103 10.52 -11.39 -3.94
C VAL A 103 9.29 -10.50 -3.75
N PHE A 104 8.66 -10.05 -4.83
CA PHE A 104 7.43 -9.25 -4.76
C PHE A 104 6.24 -10.08 -4.27
N MET A 105 6.07 -11.30 -4.78
CA MET A 105 5.01 -12.20 -4.34
C MET A 105 5.19 -12.65 -2.90
N GLY A 106 6.46 -12.84 -2.50
CA GLY A 106 6.83 -13.27 -1.16
C GLY A 106 6.41 -14.69 -0.80
N THR A 107 6.58 -15.04 0.45
CA THR A 107 6.26 -16.37 0.98
C THR A 107 5.36 -16.28 2.20
N ASP A 108 4.47 -17.25 2.39
CA ASP A 108 3.64 -17.38 3.58
C ASP A 108 4.30 -18.36 4.57
N GLY A 109 5.22 -17.87 5.35
CA GLY A 109 5.91 -18.64 6.41
C GLY A 109 5.11 -18.76 7.72
N GLY A 110 3.84 -18.36 7.72
CA GLY A 110 2.99 -18.26 8.92
C GLY A 110 3.03 -16.89 9.59
N PRO A 111 2.31 -16.70 10.71
CA PRO A 111 2.20 -15.41 11.40
C PRO A 111 3.58 -14.82 11.75
N GLY A 112 3.80 -13.55 11.41
CA GLY A 112 5.05 -12.82 11.64
C GLY A 112 6.24 -13.27 10.79
N LYS A 113 6.06 -14.22 9.84
CA LYS A 113 7.11 -14.70 8.94
C LYS A 113 6.75 -14.55 7.46
N ARG A 114 5.70 -13.82 7.18
CA ARG A 114 5.26 -13.51 5.82
C ARG A 114 6.14 -12.44 5.21
N THR A 115 6.43 -12.58 3.92
CA THR A 115 7.25 -11.62 3.16
C THR A 115 6.53 -11.15 1.91
N GLY A 116 7.03 -10.06 1.29
CA GLY A 116 6.46 -9.50 0.07
C GLY A 116 4.95 -9.24 0.18
N LEU A 117 4.20 -9.53 -0.88
CA LEU A 117 2.74 -9.37 -0.92
C LEU A 117 2.03 -10.20 0.15
N ALA A 118 2.56 -11.36 0.52
CA ALA A 118 1.94 -12.20 1.54
C ALA A 118 1.91 -11.55 2.93
N ALA A 119 2.83 -10.61 3.24
CA ALA A 119 2.84 -9.89 4.51
C ALA A 119 1.60 -9.01 4.70
N PHE A 120 0.98 -8.53 3.61
CA PHE A 120 -0.24 -7.72 3.66
C PHE A 120 -1.48 -8.49 4.15
N LYS A 121 -1.44 -9.82 4.22
CA LYS A 121 -2.51 -10.62 4.83
C LYS A 121 -2.70 -10.33 6.33
N GLU A 122 -1.70 -9.77 6.99
CA GLU A 122 -1.74 -9.39 8.40
C GLU A 122 -2.30 -7.98 8.63
N LEU A 123 -2.54 -7.21 7.56
CA LEU A 123 -2.98 -5.83 7.61
C LEU A 123 -4.46 -5.71 7.20
N ASN A 124 -5.29 -5.19 8.09
CA ASN A 124 -6.74 -5.08 7.88
C ASN A 124 -7.19 -3.68 7.43
N ASN A 125 -6.25 -2.73 7.26
CA ASN A 125 -6.57 -1.32 6.99
C ASN A 125 -6.02 -0.82 5.65
N VAL A 126 -5.70 -1.72 4.72
CA VAL A 126 -5.17 -1.39 3.40
C VAL A 126 -6.27 -1.50 2.37
N SER A 127 -6.71 -0.37 1.79
CA SER A 127 -7.80 -0.33 0.80
C SER A 127 -7.32 -0.09 -0.64
N ILE A 128 -6.10 0.39 -0.85
CA ILE A 128 -5.50 0.63 -2.16
C ILE A 128 -4.12 0.00 -2.20
N MET A 129 -3.84 -0.80 -3.22
CA MET A 129 -2.57 -1.49 -3.37
C MET A 129 -1.96 -1.26 -4.76
N ALA A 130 -0.66 -1.08 -4.80
CA ALA A 130 0.12 -0.99 -6.04
C ALA A 130 1.52 -1.53 -5.83
N ILE A 131 2.15 -2.02 -6.91
CA ILE A 131 3.57 -2.34 -6.96
C ILE A 131 4.15 -1.53 -8.13
N PRO A 132 4.54 -0.28 -7.89
CA PRO A 132 4.90 0.65 -8.97
C PRO A 132 6.04 0.13 -9.84
N GLY A 133 5.82 0.13 -11.16
CA GLY A 133 6.81 -0.27 -12.15
C GLY A 133 6.98 -1.77 -12.33
N VAL A 134 6.35 -2.59 -11.51
CA VAL A 134 6.34 -4.05 -11.67
C VAL A 134 5.19 -4.44 -12.58
N THR A 135 5.54 -4.76 -13.83
CA THR A 135 4.58 -5.04 -14.90
C THR A 135 4.57 -6.50 -15.33
N SER A 136 5.28 -7.37 -14.60
CA SER A 136 5.21 -8.82 -14.79
C SER A 136 3.77 -9.30 -14.60
N PRO A 137 3.19 -10.04 -15.56
CA PRO A 137 1.85 -10.58 -15.40
C PRO A 137 1.68 -11.49 -14.18
N ALA A 138 2.73 -12.22 -13.79
CA ALA A 138 2.69 -13.10 -12.63
C ALA A 138 2.48 -12.31 -11.34
N VAL A 139 3.24 -11.22 -11.12
CA VAL A 139 3.13 -10.37 -9.95
C VAL A 139 1.80 -9.60 -9.95
N GLN A 140 1.38 -9.09 -11.12
CA GLN A 140 0.10 -8.38 -11.24
C GLN A 140 -1.09 -9.30 -10.92
N LEU A 141 -1.08 -10.53 -11.42
CA LEU A 141 -2.10 -11.53 -11.10
C LEU A 141 -2.09 -11.90 -9.61
N ALA A 142 -0.92 -12.03 -8.99
CA ALA A 142 -0.80 -12.28 -7.55
C ALA A 142 -1.38 -11.13 -6.73
N LEU A 143 -1.11 -9.87 -7.12
CA LEU A 143 -1.68 -8.68 -6.48
C LEU A 143 -3.21 -8.64 -6.61
N VAL A 144 -3.72 -8.91 -7.80
CA VAL A 144 -5.17 -8.96 -8.06
C VAL A 144 -5.84 -10.08 -7.27
N ALA A 145 -5.22 -11.28 -7.24
CA ALA A 145 -5.72 -12.40 -6.45
C ALA A 145 -5.75 -12.07 -4.95
N HIS A 146 -4.72 -11.37 -4.44
CA HIS A 146 -4.72 -10.90 -3.06
C HIS A 146 -5.90 -9.95 -2.79
N CYS A 147 -6.11 -8.93 -3.62
CA CYS A 147 -7.23 -8.00 -3.48
C CYS A 147 -8.60 -8.69 -3.57
N THR A 148 -8.76 -9.62 -4.50
CA THR A 148 -10.00 -10.40 -4.66
C THR A 148 -10.27 -11.28 -3.44
N ASN A 149 -9.25 -11.97 -2.92
CA ASN A 149 -9.39 -12.88 -1.79
C ASN A 149 -9.65 -12.16 -0.47
N THR A 150 -9.06 -10.97 -0.28
CA THR A 150 -9.31 -10.15 0.91
C THR A 150 -10.65 -9.42 0.84
N GLY A 151 -11.12 -9.08 -0.36
CA GLY A 151 -12.33 -8.29 -0.59
C GLY A 151 -12.23 -6.83 -0.11
N ALA A 152 -11.18 -6.46 0.62
CA ALA A 152 -11.03 -5.18 1.31
C ALA A 152 -10.14 -4.18 0.59
N SER A 153 -9.43 -4.60 -0.47
CA SER A 153 -8.46 -3.77 -1.18
C SER A 153 -8.66 -3.78 -2.70
N PHE A 154 -8.14 -2.75 -3.35
CA PHE A 154 -8.24 -2.53 -4.80
C PHE A 154 -6.86 -2.33 -5.41
N ALA A 155 -6.54 -3.05 -6.49
CA ALA A 155 -5.25 -3.02 -7.15
C ALA A 155 -5.17 -1.92 -8.23
N VAL A 156 -4.10 -1.12 -8.20
CA VAL A 156 -3.74 -0.15 -9.24
C VAL A 156 -2.52 -0.67 -9.99
N LEU A 157 -2.69 -0.94 -11.30
CA LEU A 157 -1.72 -1.63 -12.14
C LEU A 157 -1.11 -0.70 -13.19
N ASP A 158 0.16 -0.91 -13.47
CA ASP A 158 0.90 -0.23 -14.54
C ASP A 158 1.01 -1.10 -15.79
N VAL A 159 0.97 -0.47 -16.97
CA VAL A 159 1.36 -1.10 -18.24
C VAL A 159 2.86 -0.94 -18.42
N PRO A 160 3.59 -1.92 -19.02
CA PRO A 160 5.00 -1.76 -19.34
C PRO A 160 5.29 -0.48 -20.15
N GLN A 161 6.31 0.27 -19.75
CA GLN A 161 6.63 1.58 -20.34
C GLN A 161 6.89 1.51 -21.86
N HIS A 162 7.49 0.40 -22.33
CA HIS A 162 7.87 0.22 -23.75
C HIS A 162 6.69 -0.11 -24.67
N LEU A 163 5.53 -0.49 -24.11
CA LEU A 163 4.32 -0.76 -24.90
C LEU A 163 3.63 0.56 -25.24
N THR A 164 3.81 1.01 -26.49
CA THR A 164 3.24 2.27 -26.96
C THR A 164 2.12 2.08 -27.98
N LYS A 165 2.08 0.91 -28.66
CA LYS A 165 1.04 0.61 -29.63
C LYS A 165 -0.23 0.10 -28.93
N PRO A 166 -1.43 0.58 -29.33
CA PRO A 166 -2.68 0.15 -28.72
C PRO A 166 -2.86 -1.38 -28.66
N GLN A 167 -2.48 -2.10 -29.71
CA GLN A 167 -2.60 -3.56 -29.77
C GLN A 167 -1.75 -4.27 -28.71
N ASP A 168 -0.50 -3.80 -28.50
CA ASP A 168 0.41 -4.39 -27.52
C ASP A 168 -0.07 -4.10 -26.09
N VAL A 169 -0.61 -2.90 -25.86
CA VAL A 169 -1.25 -2.52 -24.57
C VAL A 169 -2.46 -3.39 -24.30
N LEU A 170 -3.32 -3.63 -25.31
CA LEU A 170 -4.46 -4.53 -25.20
C LEU A 170 -4.05 -5.96 -24.87
N ALA A 171 -3.06 -6.50 -25.57
CA ALA A 171 -2.53 -7.84 -25.32
C ALA A 171 -1.96 -8.01 -23.91
N HIS A 172 -1.41 -6.93 -23.32
CA HIS A 172 -1.02 -6.93 -21.92
C HIS A 172 -2.24 -6.91 -20.98
N ARG A 173 -3.23 -6.07 -21.28
CA ARG A 173 -4.47 -5.92 -20.49
C ARG A 173 -5.32 -7.20 -20.46
N GLU A 174 -5.41 -7.92 -21.56
CA GLU A 174 -6.22 -9.14 -21.69
C GLU A 174 -5.79 -10.28 -20.75
N LYS A 175 -4.57 -10.22 -20.21
CA LYS A 175 -4.09 -11.21 -19.22
C LYS A 175 -4.76 -11.11 -17.87
N ILE A 176 -5.50 -10.03 -17.61
CA ILE A 176 -6.11 -9.74 -16.30
C ILE A 176 -7.59 -9.45 -16.49
N ASP A 177 -8.46 -10.27 -15.94
CA ASP A 177 -9.91 -10.03 -15.85
C ASP A 177 -10.33 -10.02 -14.39
N SER A 178 -10.53 -8.83 -13.84
CA SER A 178 -10.96 -8.64 -12.46
C SER A 178 -11.54 -7.25 -12.25
N ASP A 179 -12.57 -7.18 -11.44
CA ASP A 179 -13.18 -5.94 -10.97
C ASP A 179 -12.48 -5.34 -9.74
N TYR A 180 -11.53 -6.08 -9.14
CA TYR A 180 -10.67 -5.59 -8.07
C TYR A 180 -9.38 -4.92 -8.56
N ALA A 181 -9.28 -4.65 -9.85
CA ALA A 181 -8.11 -4.00 -10.44
C ALA A 181 -8.47 -2.96 -11.49
N ALA A 182 -7.64 -1.94 -11.62
CA ALA A 182 -7.65 -0.98 -12.72
C ALA A 182 -6.24 -0.75 -13.24
N MET A 183 -6.10 -0.65 -14.58
CA MET A 183 -4.82 -0.51 -15.27
C MET A 183 -4.68 0.89 -15.84
N TYR A 184 -3.49 1.50 -15.68
CA TYR A 184 -3.19 2.87 -16.08
C TYR A 184 -2.00 2.96 -17.02
N HIS A 185 -2.10 3.86 -17.99
CA HIS A 185 -1.09 4.10 -19.02
C HIS A 185 -1.28 5.53 -19.59
N PRO A 186 -0.23 6.20 -20.13
CA PRO A 186 1.18 5.87 -20.13
C PRO A 186 1.91 6.26 -18.83
N TRP A 187 3.23 5.99 -18.80
CA TRP A 187 4.09 6.47 -17.73
C TRP A 187 4.19 7.99 -17.74
N ILE A 188 4.28 8.56 -16.54
CA ILE A 188 4.32 10.01 -16.33
C ILE A 188 5.77 10.49 -16.21
N GLN A 189 6.04 11.70 -16.70
CA GLN A 189 7.34 12.33 -16.56
C GLN A 189 7.30 13.36 -15.44
N ILE A 190 8.23 13.26 -14.52
CA ILE A 190 8.43 14.19 -13.42
C ILE A 190 9.85 14.78 -13.46
N TYR A 191 10.06 15.87 -12.74
CA TYR A 191 11.41 16.36 -12.48
C TYR A 191 11.98 15.66 -11.25
N ASP A 192 13.02 14.86 -11.45
CA ASP A 192 13.77 14.23 -10.36
C ASP A 192 14.74 15.24 -9.74
N ALA A 193 14.41 15.69 -8.54
CA ALA A 193 15.19 16.68 -7.82
C ALA A 193 16.56 16.18 -7.37
N LEU A 194 16.70 14.88 -7.12
CA LEU A 194 17.96 14.26 -6.70
C LEU A 194 18.96 14.22 -7.86
N ASN A 195 18.52 13.73 -9.02
CA ASN A 195 19.34 13.62 -10.22
C ASN A 195 19.31 14.89 -11.09
N LYS A 196 18.51 15.91 -10.70
CA LYS A 196 18.34 17.19 -11.40
C LYS A 196 18.00 17.03 -12.89
N LYS A 197 17.18 16.04 -13.25
CA LYS A 197 16.76 15.76 -14.63
C LYS A 197 15.33 15.22 -14.69
N PRO A 198 14.65 15.37 -15.84
CA PRO A 198 13.38 14.69 -16.07
C PRO A 198 13.55 13.15 -16.01
N ALA A 199 12.59 12.48 -15.38
CA ALA A 199 12.55 11.01 -15.30
C ALA A 199 11.12 10.51 -15.54
N TYR A 200 11.00 9.34 -16.18
CA TYR A 200 9.72 8.66 -16.30
C TYR A 200 9.51 7.72 -15.12
N ILE A 201 8.35 7.84 -14.49
CA ILE A 201 7.93 6.96 -13.39
C ILE A 201 6.60 6.28 -13.72
N PRO A 202 6.32 5.11 -13.13
CA PRO A 202 5.04 4.43 -13.29
C PRO A 202 3.90 5.27 -12.72
N PRO A 203 2.72 5.27 -13.37
CA PRO A 203 1.60 6.13 -12.96
C PRO A 203 0.89 5.68 -11.69
N SER A 204 0.99 4.41 -11.29
CA SER A 204 0.21 3.83 -10.19
C SER A 204 0.34 4.61 -8.88
N GLY A 205 1.53 5.07 -8.51
CA GLY A 205 1.74 5.87 -7.29
C GLY A 205 0.96 7.18 -7.32
N ALA A 206 1.03 7.93 -8.43
CA ALA A 206 0.27 9.17 -8.61
C ALA A 206 -1.25 8.91 -8.63
N VAL A 207 -1.68 7.81 -9.26
CA VAL A 207 -3.09 7.39 -9.31
C VAL A 207 -3.61 7.03 -7.92
N CYS A 208 -2.85 6.32 -7.10
CA CYS A 208 -3.21 6.06 -5.70
C CYS A 208 -3.41 7.37 -4.92
N GLY A 209 -2.54 8.35 -5.13
CA GLY A 209 -2.70 9.69 -4.55
C GLY A 209 -3.96 10.42 -5.04
N ILE A 210 -4.31 10.27 -6.33
CA ILE A 210 -5.56 10.82 -6.89
C ILE A 210 -6.77 10.11 -6.28
N TYR A 211 -6.74 8.80 -6.07
CA TYR A 211 -7.81 8.08 -5.39
C TYR A 211 -8.03 8.64 -3.98
N ALA A 212 -6.95 8.72 -3.20
CA ALA A 212 -7.03 9.24 -1.83
C ALA A 212 -7.56 10.70 -1.80
N ARG A 213 -7.10 11.56 -2.70
CA ARG A 213 -7.59 12.93 -2.81
C ARG A 213 -9.07 13.00 -3.17
N SER A 214 -9.49 12.24 -4.19
CA SER A 214 -10.90 12.18 -4.61
C SER A 214 -11.81 11.65 -3.51
N ASP A 215 -11.35 10.65 -2.75
CA ASP A 215 -12.10 10.09 -1.63
C ASP A 215 -12.33 11.11 -0.51
N VAL A 216 -11.32 11.92 -0.19
CA VAL A 216 -11.42 12.96 0.84
C VAL A 216 -12.28 14.13 0.39
N GLU A 217 -12.11 14.59 -0.85
CA GLU A 217 -12.77 15.80 -1.35
C GLU A 217 -14.22 15.55 -1.79
N ARG A 218 -14.51 14.37 -2.34
CA ARG A 218 -15.78 14.09 -3.02
C ARG A 218 -16.46 12.79 -2.56
N GLY A 219 -15.73 11.92 -1.85
CA GLY A 219 -16.18 10.58 -1.47
C GLY A 219 -15.81 9.48 -2.47
N VAL A 220 -15.76 8.23 -1.99
CA VAL A 220 -15.35 7.05 -2.76
C VAL A 220 -16.24 6.77 -3.99
N HIS A 221 -17.49 7.21 -3.94
CA HIS A 221 -18.46 7.04 -5.03
C HIS A 221 -18.16 7.90 -6.27
N LYS A 222 -17.33 8.94 -6.13
CA LYS A 222 -16.90 9.75 -7.29
C LYS A 222 -15.82 9.00 -8.07
N ALA A 223 -16.01 8.83 -9.38
CA ALA A 223 -14.99 8.21 -10.23
C ALA A 223 -13.71 9.04 -10.22
N PRO A 224 -12.53 8.42 -9.96
CA PRO A 224 -11.23 9.12 -9.89
C PRO A 224 -10.68 9.41 -11.30
N ALA A 225 -11.50 10.05 -12.12
CA ALA A 225 -11.17 10.46 -13.49
C ALA A 225 -11.50 11.93 -13.70
N ASN A 226 -10.94 12.51 -14.75
CA ASN A 226 -10.87 13.96 -14.98
C ASN A 226 -10.13 14.69 -13.86
N GLU A 227 -9.16 14.01 -13.23
CA GLU A 227 -8.33 14.51 -12.13
C GLU A 227 -6.94 14.88 -12.63
N VAL A 228 -6.43 16.03 -12.17
CA VAL A 228 -5.09 16.50 -12.54
C VAL A 228 -4.02 15.64 -11.87
N VAL A 229 -3.02 15.26 -12.67
CA VAL A 229 -1.80 14.63 -12.16
C VAL A 229 -0.81 15.74 -11.82
N TYR A 230 -0.67 16.06 -10.54
CA TYR A 230 0.22 17.11 -10.08
C TYR A 230 1.70 16.74 -10.28
N ASN A 231 2.54 17.77 -10.46
CA ASN A 231 3.98 17.64 -10.71
C ASN A 231 4.36 16.80 -11.95
N CYS A 232 3.39 16.51 -12.82
CA CYS A 232 3.63 15.83 -14.07
C CYS A 232 3.95 16.85 -15.18
N ILE A 233 5.15 16.71 -15.77
CA ILE A 233 5.65 17.62 -16.82
C ILE A 233 5.49 17.04 -18.22
N GLY A 234 5.23 15.73 -18.34
CA GLY A 234 5.08 15.06 -19.63
C GLY A 234 4.59 13.61 -19.48
N LEU A 235 4.44 12.95 -20.61
CA LEU A 235 4.00 11.56 -20.73
C LEU A 235 4.96 10.79 -21.62
N SER A 236 5.14 9.48 -21.38
CA SER A 236 6.04 8.63 -22.19
C SER A 236 5.52 8.42 -23.61
N CYS A 237 4.20 8.51 -23.82
CA CYS A 237 3.58 8.56 -25.16
C CYS A 237 2.28 9.36 -25.10
N LEU A 238 1.84 9.86 -26.23
CA LEU A 238 0.62 10.67 -26.37
C LEU A 238 -0.38 9.91 -27.23
N TYR A 239 -1.53 9.59 -26.65
CA TYR A 239 -2.62 8.94 -27.36
C TYR A 239 -3.64 9.97 -27.87
N ASN A 240 -4.06 9.80 -29.12
CA ASN A 240 -5.13 10.58 -29.71
C ASN A 240 -6.51 10.04 -29.28
N LYS A 241 -7.58 10.69 -29.76
CA LYS A 241 -8.95 10.30 -29.42
C LYS A 241 -9.31 8.90 -29.95
N ALA A 242 -8.91 8.57 -31.19
CA ALA A 242 -9.24 7.28 -31.80
C ALA A 242 -8.57 6.11 -31.04
N GLU A 243 -7.33 6.28 -30.62
CA GLU A 243 -6.62 5.30 -29.79
C GLU A 243 -7.26 5.14 -28.41
N GLN A 244 -7.73 6.24 -27.82
CA GLN A 244 -8.51 6.17 -26.58
C GLN A 244 -9.83 5.44 -26.74
N ASP A 245 -10.52 5.66 -27.86
CA ASP A 245 -11.79 5.01 -28.15
C ASP A 245 -11.65 3.48 -28.34
N ILE A 246 -10.41 3.00 -28.55
CA ILE A 246 -10.05 1.57 -28.56
C ILE A 246 -9.67 1.09 -27.14
N LEU A 247 -8.79 1.81 -26.42
CA LEU A 247 -8.18 1.37 -25.17
C LEU A 247 -9.14 1.49 -23.97
N ASN A 248 -9.91 2.58 -23.89
CA ASN A 248 -10.80 2.81 -22.76
C ASN A 248 -11.94 1.76 -22.65
N PRO A 249 -12.62 1.35 -23.75
CA PRO A 249 -13.60 0.26 -23.68
C PRO A 249 -13.03 -1.06 -23.18
N ALA A 250 -11.77 -1.33 -23.45
CA ALA A 250 -11.07 -2.53 -22.99
C ALA A 250 -10.61 -2.45 -21.53
N GLY A 251 -10.80 -1.32 -20.83
CA GLY A 251 -10.44 -1.14 -19.43
C GLY A 251 -8.99 -0.69 -19.21
N VAL A 252 -8.39 -0.01 -20.18
CA VAL A 252 -7.13 0.71 -20.01
C VAL A 252 -7.44 2.20 -19.77
N ASN A 253 -7.12 2.70 -18.59
CA ASN A 253 -7.37 4.08 -18.21
C ASN A 253 -6.19 4.95 -18.64
N LEU A 254 -6.43 5.82 -19.63
CA LEU A 254 -5.38 6.66 -20.16
C LEU A 254 -5.15 7.91 -19.30
N ILE A 255 -3.89 8.29 -19.18
CA ILE A 255 -3.48 9.61 -18.71
C ILE A 255 -3.19 10.45 -19.95
N ARG A 256 -3.84 11.62 -20.06
CA ARG A 256 -3.80 12.45 -21.26
C ARG A 256 -3.41 13.90 -20.96
N ALA A 257 -2.64 14.48 -21.86
CA ALA A 257 -2.42 15.91 -21.90
C ALA A 257 -3.58 16.55 -22.69
N LEU A 258 -4.39 17.35 -21.99
CA LEU A 258 -5.55 18.03 -22.57
C LEU A 258 -5.23 19.51 -22.75
N PRO A 259 -5.44 20.10 -23.93
CA PRO A 259 -5.18 21.51 -24.19
C PRO A 259 -5.92 22.41 -23.19
N GLY A 260 -5.18 23.30 -22.53
CA GLY A 260 -5.75 24.23 -21.53
C GLY A 260 -6.17 23.61 -20.19
N GLN A 261 -6.09 22.29 -20.03
CA GLN A 261 -6.52 21.58 -18.82
C GLN A 261 -5.42 20.79 -18.12
N GLY A 262 -4.23 20.72 -18.73
CA GLY A 262 -3.09 20.00 -18.19
C GLY A 262 -3.15 18.48 -18.38
N ILE A 263 -2.32 17.77 -17.63
CA ILE A 263 -2.24 16.30 -17.68
C ILE A 263 -3.22 15.72 -16.67
N ARG A 264 -4.12 14.84 -17.14
CA ARG A 264 -5.22 14.29 -16.34
C ARG A 264 -5.37 12.79 -16.54
N VAL A 265 -5.83 12.12 -15.50
CA VAL A 265 -6.39 10.76 -15.61
C VAL A 265 -7.70 10.86 -16.37
N TRP A 266 -7.82 10.14 -17.49
CA TRP A 266 -8.96 10.24 -18.42
C TRP A 266 -9.68 8.90 -18.62
N GLY A 267 -9.87 8.16 -17.53
CA GLY A 267 -10.60 6.89 -17.48
C GLY A 267 -10.76 6.41 -16.05
N ALA A 268 -11.81 5.65 -15.78
CA ALA A 268 -12.11 5.05 -14.48
C ALA A 268 -12.78 3.68 -14.62
N ARG A 269 -12.25 2.84 -15.51
CA ARG A 269 -12.72 1.48 -15.72
C ARG A 269 -11.88 0.47 -14.98
N THR A 270 -12.52 -0.56 -14.48
CA THR A 270 -11.86 -1.75 -13.94
C THR A 270 -11.31 -2.63 -15.06
N CYS A 271 -10.52 -3.63 -14.67
CA CYS A 271 -10.10 -4.69 -15.58
C CYS A 271 -11.18 -5.78 -15.78
N SER A 272 -12.45 -5.53 -15.47
CA SER A 272 -13.50 -6.55 -15.58
C SER A 272 -14.18 -6.56 -16.94
N SER A 273 -14.46 -7.77 -17.43
CA SER A 273 -15.37 -8.03 -18.54
C SER A 273 -16.83 -7.90 -18.13
N ASN A 274 -17.15 -7.95 -16.83
CA ASN A 274 -18.50 -7.82 -16.31
C ASN A 274 -18.97 -6.36 -16.30
N SER A 275 -20.02 -6.06 -17.05
CA SER A 275 -20.59 -4.70 -17.19
C SER A 275 -21.13 -4.11 -15.88
N LEU A 276 -21.53 -4.93 -14.90
CA LEU A 276 -22.00 -4.48 -13.60
C LEU A 276 -20.86 -3.85 -12.78
N TRP A 277 -19.64 -4.38 -12.91
CA TRP A 277 -18.44 -3.98 -12.20
C TRP A 277 -17.45 -3.18 -13.06
N LYS A 278 -17.95 -2.59 -14.11
CA LYS A 278 -17.15 -1.87 -15.11
C LYS A 278 -16.38 -0.66 -14.54
N TYR A 279 -16.88 -0.01 -13.49
CA TYR A 279 -16.33 1.24 -12.99
C TYR A 279 -15.60 1.09 -11.65
N VAL A 280 -14.46 1.76 -11.55
CA VAL A 280 -13.60 1.79 -10.36
C VAL A 280 -14.35 2.29 -9.12
N ASN A 281 -15.11 3.39 -9.26
CA ASN A 281 -15.86 3.96 -8.15
C ASN A 281 -16.95 3.02 -7.64
N VAL A 282 -17.55 2.21 -8.51
CA VAL A 282 -18.59 1.24 -8.11
C VAL A 282 -17.95 0.14 -7.25
N ARG A 283 -16.88 -0.52 -7.74
CA ARG A 283 -16.21 -1.56 -6.95
C ARG A 283 -15.65 -1.01 -5.64
N ARG A 284 -14.99 0.15 -5.67
CA ARG A 284 -14.44 0.76 -4.46
C ARG A 284 -15.52 1.20 -3.47
N LEU A 285 -16.66 1.67 -3.95
CA LEU A 285 -17.81 1.95 -3.09
C LEU A 285 -18.28 0.68 -2.37
N PHE A 286 -18.38 -0.46 -3.06
CA PHE A 286 -18.76 -1.71 -2.42
C PHE A 286 -17.75 -2.15 -1.36
N ILE A 287 -16.45 -2.10 -1.66
CA ILE A 287 -15.39 -2.35 -0.65
C ILE A 287 -15.58 -1.45 0.58
N TYR A 288 -15.82 -0.16 0.38
CA TYR A 288 -16.06 0.78 1.45
C TYR A 288 -17.33 0.46 2.27
N LEU A 289 -18.43 0.11 1.59
CA LEU A 289 -19.69 -0.26 2.27
C LEU A 289 -19.50 -1.54 3.09
N GLU A 290 -18.89 -2.57 2.51
CA GLU A 290 -18.65 -3.87 3.16
C GLU A 290 -17.78 -3.72 4.40
N GLU A 291 -16.64 -3.03 4.32
CA GLU A 291 -15.75 -2.81 5.46
C GLU A 291 -16.35 -1.88 6.52
N SER A 292 -17.11 -0.85 6.12
CA SER A 292 -17.79 0.05 7.04
C SER A 292 -18.90 -0.67 7.81
N ILE A 293 -19.73 -1.45 7.13
CA ILE A 293 -20.80 -2.23 7.78
C ILE A 293 -20.20 -3.26 8.72
N LYS A 294 -19.18 -4.00 8.30
CA LYS A 294 -18.46 -4.97 9.12
C LYS A 294 -17.93 -4.33 10.40
N SER A 295 -17.23 -3.18 10.27
CA SER A 295 -16.70 -2.44 11.41
C SER A 295 -17.79 -1.95 12.38
N GLN A 296 -18.90 -1.40 11.84
CA GLN A 296 -20.00 -0.86 12.64
C GLN A 296 -20.87 -1.93 13.28
N THR A 297 -20.82 -3.17 12.79
CA THR A 297 -21.63 -4.30 13.32
C THR A 297 -20.80 -5.33 14.10
N ASN A 298 -19.50 -5.10 14.27
CA ASN A 298 -18.60 -6.04 14.96
C ASN A 298 -19.02 -6.32 16.41
N TRP A 299 -19.70 -5.38 17.07
CA TRP A 299 -20.27 -5.54 18.41
C TRP A 299 -21.36 -6.61 18.49
N ALA A 300 -21.97 -7.01 17.35
CA ALA A 300 -23.03 -8.00 17.32
C ALA A 300 -22.51 -9.46 17.46
N VAL A 301 -21.20 -9.65 17.32
CA VAL A 301 -20.56 -10.97 17.46
C VAL A 301 -20.65 -11.41 18.93
N PHE A 302 -21.10 -12.64 19.15
CA PHE A 302 -21.39 -13.25 20.45
C PHE A 302 -22.59 -12.66 21.23
N GLU A 303 -23.36 -11.73 20.68
CA GLU A 303 -24.65 -11.32 21.25
C GLU A 303 -25.70 -12.44 21.03
N PRO A 304 -26.75 -12.55 21.89
CA PRO A 304 -27.87 -13.48 21.68
C PRO A 304 -28.52 -13.27 20.31
N ASN A 305 -28.65 -14.35 19.53
CA ASN A 305 -29.21 -14.30 18.17
C ASN A 305 -30.73 -14.28 18.20
N ASP A 306 -31.31 -13.11 18.50
CA ASP A 306 -32.74 -12.87 18.67
C ASP A 306 -33.26 -11.67 17.87
N GLU A 307 -34.56 -11.44 17.91
CA GLU A 307 -35.22 -10.37 17.19
C GLU A 307 -34.76 -8.95 17.66
N MET A 308 -34.31 -8.83 18.93
CA MET A 308 -33.78 -7.55 19.43
C MET A 308 -32.43 -7.23 18.80
N LEU A 309 -31.54 -8.24 18.68
CA LEU A 309 -30.27 -8.10 17.98
C LEU A 309 -30.49 -7.74 16.52
N TRP A 310 -31.38 -8.44 15.83
CA TRP A 310 -31.66 -8.20 14.40
C TRP A 310 -32.17 -6.78 14.18
N ALA A 311 -33.05 -6.30 15.03
CA ALA A 311 -33.57 -4.93 14.94
C ALA A 311 -32.48 -3.87 15.19
N ARG A 312 -31.53 -4.12 16.12
CA ARG A 312 -30.41 -3.21 16.38
C ARG A 312 -29.45 -3.17 15.19
N VAL A 313 -29.02 -4.33 14.69
CA VAL A 313 -28.13 -4.44 13.52
C VAL A 313 -28.78 -3.77 12.30
N GLY A 314 -30.05 -4.09 12.00
CA GLY A 314 -30.77 -3.50 10.88
C GLY A 314 -30.88 -1.97 10.96
N ARG A 315 -31.09 -1.40 12.16
CA ARG A 315 -31.11 0.06 12.36
C ARG A 315 -29.76 0.69 12.11
N THR A 316 -28.66 0.08 12.58
CA THR A 316 -27.29 0.56 12.37
C THR A 316 -26.96 0.62 10.89
N ILE A 317 -27.25 -0.47 10.15
CA ILE A 317 -26.98 -0.55 8.72
C ILE A 317 -27.85 0.45 7.93
N ARG A 318 -29.16 0.54 8.23
CA ARG A 318 -30.04 1.52 7.56
C ARG A 318 -29.60 2.96 7.80
N ALA A 319 -29.16 3.29 9.00
CA ALA A 319 -28.67 4.64 9.29
C ALA A 319 -27.43 4.98 8.44
N PHE A 320 -26.46 4.07 8.38
CA PHE A 320 -25.27 4.23 7.56
C PHE A 320 -25.61 4.36 6.05
N LEU A 321 -26.45 3.47 5.51
CA LEU A 321 -26.82 3.50 4.10
C LEU A 321 -27.64 4.74 3.73
N ARG A 322 -28.46 5.26 4.67
CA ARG A 322 -29.18 6.53 4.49
C ARG A 322 -28.21 7.70 4.38
N ASP A 323 -27.14 7.72 5.14
CA ASP A 323 -26.10 8.76 5.04
C ASP A 323 -25.35 8.64 3.71
N MET A 324 -25.10 7.42 3.22
CA MET A 324 -24.53 7.18 1.89
C MET A 324 -25.45 7.65 0.77
N TRP A 325 -26.75 7.42 0.89
CA TRP A 325 -27.74 7.93 -0.07
C TRP A 325 -27.80 9.47 -0.07
N ARG A 326 -27.84 10.09 1.11
CA ARG A 326 -27.83 11.55 1.25
C ARG A 326 -26.58 12.21 0.71
N SER A 327 -25.44 11.54 0.78
CA SER A 327 -24.18 12.01 0.19
C SER A 327 -24.11 11.86 -1.33
N GLY A 328 -25.12 11.20 -1.97
CA GLY A 328 -25.17 10.95 -3.41
C GLY A 328 -24.38 9.71 -3.85
N ALA A 329 -23.90 8.90 -2.92
CA ALA A 329 -23.23 7.64 -3.23
C ALA A 329 -24.20 6.58 -3.79
N LEU A 330 -25.44 6.61 -3.35
CA LEU A 330 -26.53 5.76 -3.82
C LEU A 330 -27.56 6.59 -4.57
N VAL A 331 -28.16 6.01 -5.61
CA VAL A 331 -29.17 6.66 -6.45
C VAL A 331 -30.56 6.14 -6.14
N GLY A 332 -31.54 7.04 -6.14
CA GLY A 332 -32.96 6.76 -5.90
C GLY A 332 -33.67 8.02 -5.42
N ASN A 333 -34.92 8.21 -5.81
CA ASN A 333 -35.76 9.34 -5.35
C ASN A 333 -36.25 9.13 -3.91
N THR A 334 -36.33 7.87 -3.49
CA THR A 334 -36.76 7.44 -2.17
C THR A 334 -35.72 6.47 -1.59
N GLU A 335 -35.74 6.29 -0.28
CA GLU A 335 -34.84 5.38 0.44
C GLU A 335 -34.96 3.96 -0.11
N ASP A 336 -36.15 3.46 -0.33
CA ASP A 336 -36.43 2.11 -0.81
C ASP A 336 -35.95 1.86 -2.26
N GLN A 337 -35.77 2.93 -3.04
CA GLN A 337 -35.14 2.83 -4.38
C GLN A 337 -33.62 2.81 -4.31
N ALA A 338 -33.06 3.43 -3.27
CA ALA A 338 -31.61 3.55 -3.12
C ALA A 338 -30.97 2.32 -2.46
N PHE A 339 -31.64 1.73 -1.48
CA PHE A 339 -31.17 0.52 -0.81
C PHE A 339 -32.29 -0.21 -0.07
N TYR A 340 -32.03 -1.47 0.26
CA TYR A 340 -32.84 -2.24 1.20
C TYR A 340 -31.95 -3.01 2.18
N VAL A 341 -32.49 -3.28 3.36
CA VAL A 341 -31.85 -4.10 4.40
C VAL A 341 -32.88 -5.07 4.92
N ASN A 342 -32.67 -6.34 4.67
CA ASN A 342 -33.52 -7.42 5.13
C ASN A 342 -32.77 -8.30 6.12
N ILE A 343 -33.33 -8.45 7.33
CA ILE A 343 -32.75 -9.24 8.41
C ILE A 343 -33.89 -9.77 9.27
N GLY A 344 -33.99 -11.09 9.38
CA GLY A 344 -35.07 -11.73 10.10
C GLY A 344 -35.29 -13.18 9.68
N ARG A 345 -36.48 -13.69 9.96
CA ARG A 345 -36.87 -15.06 9.61
C ARG A 345 -36.99 -15.31 8.10
N ASP A 346 -37.06 -14.25 7.34
CA ASP A 346 -37.08 -14.32 5.86
C ASP A 346 -35.70 -14.58 5.27
N THR A 347 -34.64 -14.19 5.99
CA THR A 347 -33.23 -14.39 5.57
C THR A 347 -32.57 -15.55 6.29
N MET A 348 -33.13 -16.02 7.40
CA MET A 348 -32.54 -17.07 8.26
C MET A 348 -33.52 -18.22 8.50
N SER A 349 -33.09 -19.42 8.25
CA SER A 349 -33.79 -20.62 8.71
C SER A 349 -33.59 -20.85 10.21
N GLN A 350 -34.45 -21.68 10.82
CA GLN A 350 -34.28 -22.09 12.22
C GLN A 350 -32.91 -22.78 12.45
N SER A 351 -32.41 -23.49 11.44
CA SER A 351 -31.08 -24.11 11.50
C SER A 351 -29.95 -23.07 11.53
N ASP A 352 -30.09 -21.96 10.81
CA ASP A 352 -29.09 -20.89 10.82
C ASP A 352 -29.04 -20.22 12.21
N ILE A 353 -30.19 -19.96 12.80
CA ILE A 353 -30.29 -19.37 14.13
C ILE A 353 -29.66 -20.28 15.18
N LEU A 354 -29.96 -21.58 15.15
CA LEU A 354 -29.40 -22.58 16.06
C LEU A 354 -27.88 -22.75 15.90
N ASN A 355 -27.38 -22.57 14.68
CA ASN A 355 -25.93 -22.61 14.39
C ASN A 355 -25.23 -21.25 14.64
N GLY A 356 -25.90 -20.29 15.25
CA GLY A 356 -25.32 -18.98 15.58
C GLY A 356 -25.09 -18.08 14.35
N ARG A 357 -25.77 -18.34 13.22
CA ARG A 357 -25.66 -17.51 12.02
C ARG A 357 -26.69 -16.40 12.04
N LEU A 358 -26.21 -15.17 11.84
CA LEU A 358 -27.03 -14.00 11.58
C LEU A 358 -26.80 -13.61 10.12
N ILE A 359 -27.84 -13.64 9.28
CA ILE A 359 -27.79 -13.35 7.85
C ILE A 359 -28.59 -12.08 7.60
N CYS A 360 -27.90 -11.06 7.08
CA CYS A 360 -28.48 -9.80 6.65
C CYS A 360 -28.26 -9.64 5.15
N GLU A 361 -29.35 -9.47 4.40
CA GLU A 361 -29.32 -9.18 2.97
C GLU A 361 -29.42 -7.68 2.75
N ILE A 362 -28.47 -7.15 1.97
CA ILE A 362 -28.36 -5.72 1.68
C ILE A 362 -28.30 -5.54 0.17
N GLY A 363 -29.20 -4.76 -0.38
CA GLY A 363 -29.15 -4.32 -1.77
C GLY A 363 -28.97 -2.82 -1.85
N VAL A 364 -28.09 -2.36 -2.76
CA VAL A 364 -27.80 -0.95 -2.98
C VAL A 364 -27.80 -0.60 -4.46
N ALA A 365 -28.20 0.61 -4.79
CA ALA A 365 -28.17 1.18 -6.13
C ALA A 365 -27.01 2.19 -6.24
N PRO A 366 -25.79 1.79 -6.68
CA PRO A 366 -24.63 2.66 -6.71
C PRO A 366 -24.73 3.73 -7.79
N SER A 367 -24.21 4.92 -7.51
CA SER A 367 -24.05 5.95 -8.53
C SER A 367 -22.98 5.55 -9.56
N ARG A 368 -23.27 5.84 -10.84
CA ARG A 368 -22.37 5.55 -11.97
C ARG A 368 -21.92 6.85 -12.63
N PRO A 369 -20.68 6.94 -13.11
CA PRO A 369 -20.19 8.15 -13.74
C PRO A 369 -20.84 8.36 -15.12
N ALA A 370 -21.05 9.61 -15.49
CA ALA A 370 -21.32 9.98 -16.90
C ALA A 370 -19.97 9.93 -17.66
N GLU A 371 -19.76 8.91 -18.45
CA GLU A 371 -18.53 8.73 -19.23
C GLU A 371 -18.60 9.45 -20.58
N PHE A 372 -19.80 9.58 -21.15
CA PHE A 372 -20.05 10.23 -22.42
C PHE A 372 -21.13 11.30 -22.27
N VAL A 373 -20.87 12.50 -22.77
CA VAL A 373 -21.86 13.57 -22.88
C VAL A 373 -22.16 13.78 -24.35
N ILE A 374 -23.39 13.49 -24.77
CA ILE A 374 -23.83 13.57 -26.15
C ILE A 374 -24.80 14.73 -26.28
N PHE A 375 -24.47 15.72 -27.09
CA PHE A 375 -25.33 16.84 -27.44
C PHE A 375 -25.98 16.59 -28.80
N ARG A 376 -27.31 16.72 -28.87
CA ARG A 376 -28.05 16.74 -30.13
C ARG A 376 -28.51 18.18 -30.35
N ILE A 377 -27.98 18.84 -31.37
CA ILE A 377 -28.36 20.19 -31.76
C ILE A 377 -29.20 20.09 -33.05
N THR A 378 -30.42 20.57 -32.98
CA THR A 378 -31.35 20.58 -34.12
C THR A 378 -31.59 22.02 -34.53
N GLN A 379 -31.44 22.30 -35.81
CA GLN A 379 -31.83 23.60 -36.37
C GLN A 379 -33.29 23.53 -36.82
N PHE A 380 -34.11 24.44 -36.32
CA PHE A 380 -35.45 24.64 -36.81
C PHE A 380 -35.39 25.69 -37.92
N MET A 381 -36.01 25.39 -39.08
CA MET A 381 -36.32 26.43 -40.05
C MET A 381 -37.74 26.91 -39.76
N GLU A 382 -37.89 28.25 -39.62
CA GLU A 382 -39.25 28.83 -39.66
C GLU A 382 -39.82 28.60 -41.06
N GLU A 383 -40.96 27.92 -41.15
CA GLU A 383 -41.76 27.91 -42.36
C GLU A 383 -42.29 29.33 -42.59
N SER A 384 -41.84 29.97 -43.67
CA SER A 384 -42.29 31.29 -44.12
C SER A 384 -43.65 31.23 -44.78
#